data_640b471f2204399ed8d02d824b8b93dc
#
_entry.id   640b471f2204399ed8d02d824b8b93dc
#
_cell.length_a   1.000
_cell.length_b   1.000
_cell.length_c   1.000
_cell.angle_alpha   90.00
_cell.angle_beta   90.00
_cell.angle_gamma   90.00
#
_symmetry.space_group_name_H-M   'P 1'
#
loop_
_entity.id
_entity.type
_entity.pdbx_description
1 polymer ?
#
loop_
_entity_poly.entity_id
_entity_poly.type
_entity_poly.pdbx_seq_one_letter_code
_entity_poly.pdbx_strand_id
1 'polypeptide(L)'
;MFKSTTLIFTVVIAFYVTPLHAQQPQGVNLAEMQDWNIVIADDAIASEVYAAEEFQEFFSQASGLKLPIVTAVDRPNGHVFIGPSQTLGASNVGFSVDDFGEEDLRIVIRDGNIAIAGGRPRGTLYGVYTFLEDYLSMRFLTHDHIHVPRIGTSRIVGPVDRSYQPPLDYRDVTYGENRVHPQQGVRLRQNTCTEDSTLGGRTSIININHSFYRQVPGSWGSQPCLSDPKVLDMVIQAVKKELKERPDAKNVQVAQNDGGSNYCTCEQCTATDEREESHMGSLLIFVNAVADEIVKTHPNVKIGTLAYNYSQKPPPGLTLAVDDAW
;
A
#
# COMPACT_ATOMS: atom_id res chain seq x y z
N MET A 1 -34.81 -33.11 -84.70
CA MET A 1 -34.86 -33.10 -83.23
C MET A 1 -33.49 -32.76 -82.67
N PHE A 2 -33.23 -31.47 -82.42
CA PHE A 2 -31.97 -31.03 -81.79
C PHE A 2 -32.22 -30.86 -80.31
N LYS A 3 -31.47 -31.60 -79.47
CA LYS A 3 -31.47 -31.43 -78.03
C LYS A 3 -30.44 -30.34 -77.67
N SER A 4 -30.89 -29.23 -77.15
CA SER A 4 -30.06 -28.18 -76.62
C SER A 4 -29.65 -28.57 -75.19
N THR A 5 -28.34 -28.67 -74.92
CA THR A 5 -27.79 -28.92 -73.59
C THR A 5 -27.30 -27.62 -73.00
N THR A 6 -28.02 -27.10 -72.02
CA THR A 6 -27.66 -25.89 -71.30
C THR A 6 -26.62 -26.23 -70.22
N LEU A 7 -25.42 -25.65 -70.32
CA LEU A 7 -24.33 -25.80 -69.35
C LEU A 7 -24.48 -24.69 -68.30
N ILE A 8 -24.77 -25.01 -67.09
CA ILE A 8 -24.81 -24.09 -65.95
C ILE A 8 -23.38 -24.00 -65.34
N PHE A 9 -22.75 -22.82 -65.44
CA PHE A 9 -21.51 -22.55 -64.77
C PHE A 9 -21.84 -22.00 -63.35
N THR A 10 -21.53 -22.79 -62.29
CA THR A 10 -21.59 -22.33 -60.94
C THR A 10 -20.26 -21.64 -60.58
N VAL A 11 -20.27 -20.32 -60.39
CA VAL A 11 -19.12 -19.56 -59.92
C VAL A 11 -19.09 -19.64 -58.35
N VAL A 12 -18.12 -20.39 -57.83
CA VAL A 12 -17.87 -20.41 -56.40
C VAL A 12 -16.93 -19.26 -56.02
N ILE A 13 -17.46 -18.23 -55.38
CA ILE A 13 -16.66 -17.12 -54.83
C ILE A 13 -16.17 -17.56 -53.46
N ALA A 14 -14.90 -17.96 -53.33
CA ALA A 14 -14.24 -18.27 -52.06
C ALA A 14 -13.87 -16.93 -51.38
N PHE A 15 -14.55 -16.57 -50.31
CA PHE A 15 -14.14 -15.49 -49.43
C PHE A 15 -12.97 -15.97 -48.57
N TYR A 16 -11.77 -15.50 -48.84
CA TYR A 16 -10.64 -15.64 -47.95
C TYR A 16 -10.82 -14.69 -46.77
N VAL A 17 -11.33 -15.20 -45.64
CA VAL A 17 -11.29 -14.51 -44.36
C VAL A 17 -9.85 -14.66 -43.85
N THR A 18 -9.04 -13.64 -44.06
CA THR A 18 -7.73 -13.54 -43.39
C THR A 18 -8.01 -13.34 -41.90
N PRO A 19 -7.54 -14.25 -41.02
CA PRO A 19 -7.69 -14.02 -39.58
C PRO A 19 -6.94 -12.74 -39.23
N LEU A 20 -7.66 -11.76 -38.62
CA LEU A 20 -7.04 -10.61 -38.00
C LEU A 20 -6.19 -11.15 -36.85
N HIS A 21 -4.89 -11.32 -37.07
CA HIS A 21 -3.96 -11.63 -35.96
C HIS A 21 -3.90 -10.36 -35.11
N ALA A 22 -4.52 -10.39 -33.93
CA ALA A 22 -4.30 -9.37 -32.92
C ALA A 22 -2.79 -9.36 -32.63
N GLN A 23 -2.15 -8.25 -32.91
CA GLN A 23 -0.71 -8.08 -32.66
C GLN A 23 -0.49 -8.24 -31.15
N GLN A 24 0.40 -9.15 -30.76
CA GLN A 24 0.71 -9.35 -29.34
C GLN A 24 1.33 -8.06 -28.78
N PRO A 25 0.95 -7.63 -27.56
CA PRO A 25 1.53 -6.46 -26.94
C PRO A 25 3.06 -6.55 -26.93
N GLN A 26 3.71 -5.45 -27.27
CA GLN A 26 5.17 -5.37 -27.29
C GLN A 26 5.70 -4.70 -26.02
N GLY A 27 6.86 -5.13 -25.57
CA GLY A 27 7.59 -4.49 -24.49
C GLY A 27 8.25 -3.18 -24.93
N VAL A 28 9.00 -2.59 -24.01
CA VAL A 28 9.71 -1.31 -24.19
C VAL A 28 11.20 -1.53 -23.95
N ASN A 29 12.07 -0.93 -24.80
CA ASN A 29 13.49 -0.82 -24.51
C ASN A 29 13.78 0.47 -23.75
N LEU A 30 14.09 0.37 -22.46
CA LEU A 30 14.35 1.52 -21.59
C LEU A 30 15.61 2.30 -22.00
N ALA A 31 16.51 1.72 -22.80
CA ALA A 31 17.70 2.38 -23.32
C ALA A 31 17.41 3.27 -24.54
N GLU A 32 16.22 3.17 -25.14
CA GLU A 32 15.83 3.86 -26.37
C GLU A 32 14.69 4.90 -26.11
N MET A 33 14.70 5.51 -24.93
CA MET A 33 13.64 6.46 -24.51
C MET A 33 14.03 7.93 -24.68
N GLN A 34 15.01 8.28 -25.52
CA GLN A 34 15.53 9.65 -25.66
C GLN A 34 14.47 10.70 -26.01
N ASP A 35 13.42 10.30 -26.74
CA ASP A 35 12.34 11.19 -27.17
C ASP A 35 11.07 11.07 -26.33
N TRP A 36 11.16 10.37 -25.20
CA TRP A 36 9.99 10.15 -24.34
C TRP A 36 9.74 11.31 -23.37
N ASN A 37 8.49 11.40 -22.90
CA ASN A 37 8.06 12.35 -21.86
C ASN A 37 7.56 11.59 -20.63
N ILE A 38 7.73 12.20 -19.47
CA ILE A 38 6.97 11.85 -18.26
C ILE A 38 5.72 12.71 -18.28
N VAL A 39 4.54 12.10 -18.14
CA VAL A 39 3.24 12.79 -18.19
C VAL A 39 2.57 12.68 -16.83
N ILE A 40 2.25 13.84 -16.24
CA ILE A 40 1.45 13.96 -15.01
C ILE A 40 0.15 14.71 -15.28
N ALA A 41 -0.82 14.65 -14.38
CA ALA A 41 -2.03 15.47 -14.45
C ALA A 41 -1.71 16.96 -14.18
N ASP A 42 -2.49 17.88 -14.74
CA ASP A 42 -2.41 19.32 -14.40
C ASP A 42 -2.73 19.57 -12.91
N ASP A 43 -3.59 18.74 -12.33
CA ASP A 43 -4.02 18.76 -10.93
C ASP A 43 -3.34 17.68 -10.08
N ALA A 44 -2.15 17.22 -10.50
CA ALA A 44 -1.37 16.22 -9.74
C ALA A 44 -1.12 16.70 -8.30
N ILE A 45 -1.34 15.82 -7.33
CA ILE A 45 -1.04 16.12 -5.93
C ILE A 45 0.48 16.15 -5.70
N ALA A 46 0.91 16.75 -4.59
CA ALA A 46 2.33 16.93 -4.29
C ALA A 46 3.17 15.65 -4.38
N SER A 47 2.62 14.52 -3.90
CA SER A 47 3.32 13.23 -3.96
C SER A 47 3.40 12.63 -5.37
N GLU A 48 2.47 12.94 -6.26
CA GLU A 48 2.53 12.54 -7.67
C GLU A 48 3.55 13.35 -8.45
N VAL A 49 3.65 14.66 -8.17
CA VAL A 49 4.71 15.53 -8.71
C VAL A 49 6.07 15.03 -8.27
N TYR A 50 6.24 14.79 -6.97
CA TYR A 50 7.47 14.23 -6.41
C TYR A 50 7.83 12.86 -6.98
N ALA A 51 6.83 12.00 -7.20
CA ALA A 51 7.03 10.70 -7.85
C ALA A 51 7.59 10.84 -9.27
N ALA A 52 7.12 11.82 -10.04
CA ALA A 52 7.64 12.10 -11.38
C ALA A 52 9.08 12.64 -11.34
N GLU A 53 9.40 13.48 -10.35
CA GLU A 53 10.77 14.01 -10.14
C GLU A 53 11.73 12.87 -9.73
N GLU A 54 11.36 11.99 -8.79
CA GLU A 54 12.15 10.82 -8.39
C GLU A 54 12.36 9.86 -9.58
N PHE A 55 11.31 9.63 -10.37
CA PHE A 55 11.45 8.82 -11.59
C PHE A 55 12.44 9.48 -12.57
N GLN A 56 12.29 10.77 -12.86
CA GLN A 56 13.17 11.51 -13.78
C GLN A 56 14.63 11.44 -13.33
N GLU A 57 14.89 11.71 -12.07
CA GLU A 57 16.24 11.75 -11.50
C GLU A 57 16.89 10.36 -11.55
N PHE A 58 16.25 9.33 -11.03
CA PHE A 58 16.84 8.00 -11.00
C PHE A 58 16.92 7.34 -12.37
N PHE A 59 15.92 7.58 -13.24
CA PHE A 59 15.99 7.13 -14.61
C PHE A 59 17.14 7.78 -15.37
N SER A 60 17.34 9.08 -15.16
CA SER A 60 18.47 9.80 -15.74
C SER A 60 19.83 9.27 -15.25
N GLN A 61 19.96 8.98 -13.96
CA GLN A 61 21.17 8.35 -13.42
C GLN A 61 21.43 6.97 -14.04
N ALA A 62 20.40 6.16 -14.22
CA ALA A 62 20.52 4.80 -14.77
C ALA A 62 20.77 4.77 -16.28
N SER A 63 20.06 5.61 -17.05
CA SER A 63 20.05 5.58 -18.52
C SER A 63 20.97 6.63 -19.17
N GLY A 64 21.23 7.74 -18.49
CA GLY A 64 21.83 8.94 -19.07
C GLY A 64 20.81 9.85 -19.79
N LEU A 65 19.52 9.49 -19.81
CA LEU A 65 18.45 10.23 -20.50
C LEU A 65 17.62 11.01 -19.48
N LYS A 66 17.51 12.33 -19.64
CA LYS A 66 16.62 13.14 -18.81
C LYS A 66 15.32 13.40 -19.56
N LEU A 67 14.26 12.69 -19.22
CA LEU A 67 12.95 12.83 -19.84
C LEU A 67 12.25 14.09 -19.32
N PRO A 68 11.66 14.96 -20.18
CA PRO A 68 10.91 16.12 -19.72
C PRO A 68 9.60 15.69 -19.01
N ILE A 69 9.23 16.42 -17.95
CA ILE A 69 7.92 16.28 -17.29
C ILE A 69 6.97 17.26 -17.95
N VAL A 70 5.82 16.76 -18.43
CA VAL A 70 4.78 17.52 -19.12
C VAL A 70 3.41 17.14 -18.60
N THR A 71 2.38 17.95 -18.93
CA THR A 71 0.99 17.67 -18.55
C THR A 71 0.10 17.31 -19.75
N ALA A 72 0.62 17.46 -20.97
CA ALA A 72 -0.09 17.16 -22.19
C ALA A 72 0.66 16.15 -23.06
N VAL A 73 -0.07 15.40 -23.87
CA VAL A 73 0.47 14.46 -24.85
C VAL A 73 0.26 15.01 -26.26
N ASP A 74 1.26 14.89 -27.13
CA ASP A 74 1.28 15.33 -28.52
C ASP A 74 1.34 14.18 -29.53
N ARG A 75 1.45 12.96 -29.05
CA ARG A 75 1.56 11.73 -29.84
C ARG A 75 1.00 10.52 -29.08
N PRO A 76 0.71 9.40 -29.74
CA PRO A 76 0.09 8.24 -29.09
C PRO A 76 1.05 7.42 -28.21
N ASN A 77 2.36 7.47 -28.48
CA ASN A 77 3.38 6.62 -27.82
C ASN A 77 4.59 7.45 -27.37
N GLY A 78 5.45 6.87 -26.56
CA GLY A 78 6.65 7.51 -26.04
C GLY A 78 6.39 8.27 -24.73
N HIS A 79 5.52 7.73 -23.88
CA HIS A 79 5.15 8.36 -22.63
C HIS A 79 5.32 7.43 -21.43
N VAL A 80 5.77 8.03 -20.31
CA VAL A 80 5.67 7.46 -18.97
C VAL A 80 4.61 8.24 -18.20
N PHE A 81 3.41 7.71 -18.09
CA PHE A 81 2.34 8.29 -17.29
C PHE A 81 2.57 8.01 -15.82
N ILE A 82 2.66 9.06 -15.00
CA ILE A 82 2.83 8.96 -13.54
C ILE A 82 1.65 9.63 -12.86
N GLY A 83 0.89 8.83 -12.11
CA GLY A 83 -0.35 9.22 -11.47
C GLY A 83 -1.58 9.17 -12.38
N PRO A 84 -2.79 9.18 -11.78
CA PRO A 84 -4.04 9.17 -12.50
C PRO A 84 -4.24 10.49 -13.27
N SER A 85 -4.67 10.40 -14.53
CA SER A 85 -4.96 11.55 -15.38
C SER A 85 -5.92 11.16 -16.49
N GLN A 86 -6.59 12.16 -17.11
CA GLN A 86 -7.41 11.92 -18.30
C GLN A 86 -6.58 11.39 -19.48
N THR A 87 -5.35 11.88 -19.63
CA THR A 87 -4.41 11.43 -20.67
C THR A 87 -4.00 9.98 -20.47
N LEU A 88 -3.75 9.55 -19.22
CA LEU A 88 -3.56 8.13 -18.89
C LEU A 88 -4.79 7.32 -19.28
N GLY A 89 -5.98 7.70 -18.83
CA GLY A 89 -7.23 6.97 -19.11
C GLY A 89 -7.53 6.80 -20.60
N ALA A 90 -7.14 7.76 -21.43
CA ALA A 90 -7.31 7.72 -22.89
C ALA A 90 -6.20 6.95 -23.62
N SER A 91 -5.12 6.55 -22.95
CA SER A 91 -3.97 5.88 -23.57
C SER A 91 -4.19 4.37 -23.73
N ASN A 92 -3.32 3.71 -24.52
CA ASN A 92 -3.32 2.25 -24.67
C ASN A 92 -2.88 1.49 -23.41
N VAL A 93 -2.28 2.18 -22.41
CA VAL A 93 -1.92 1.66 -21.08
C VAL A 93 -2.88 2.13 -19.99
N GLY A 94 -4.02 2.74 -20.37
CA GLY A 94 -4.98 3.38 -19.48
C GLY A 94 -5.72 2.41 -18.55
N PHE A 95 -5.98 2.88 -17.33
CA PHE A 95 -6.83 2.25 -16.33
C PHE A 95 -7.35 3.29 -15.32
N SER A 96 -8.42 2.95 -14.58
CA SER A 96 -8.89 3.75 -13.44
C SER A 96 -8.22 3.32 -12.13
N VAL A 97 -8.15 4.27 -11.20
CA VAL A 97 -7.71 4.06 -9.80
C VAL A 97 -8.85 4.35 -8.79
N ASP A 98 -10.09 4.50 -9.25
CA ASP A 98 -11.23 4.92 -8.42
C ASP A 98 -11.51 3.96 -7.26
N ASP A 99 -11.27 2.66 -7.47
CA ASP A 99 -11.45 1.61 -6.46
C ASP A 99 -10.15 1.26 -5.70
N PHE A 100 -9.09 2.06 -5.87
CA PHE A 100 -7.81 1.79 -5.21
C PHE A 100 -7.79 2.32 -3.78
N GLY A 101 -7.24 1.53 -2.87
CA GLY A 101 -6.83 1.98 -1.55
C GLY A 101 -5.65 2.97 -1.64
N GLU A 102 -5.34 3.66 -0.55
CA GLU A 102 -4.35 4.75 -0.51
C GLU A 102 -2.95 4.38 -1.05
N GLU A 103 -2.64 3.10 -1.09
CA GLU A 103 -1.31 2.58 -1.44
C GLU A 103 -1.35 1.50 -2.51
N ASP A 104 -2.54 1.17 -3.03
CA ASP A 104 -2.68 0.27 -4.16
C ASP A 104 -2.02 0.89 -5.38
N LEU A 105 -1.36 0.07 -6.18
CA LEU A 105 -0.66 0.54 -7.36
C LEU A 105 -0.84 -0.41 -8.54
N ARG A 106 -0.72 0.14 -9.74
CA ARG A 106 -0.67 -0.63 -10.98
C ARG A 106 0.41 -0.10 -11.91
N ILE A 107 1.15 -1.03 -12.51
CA ILE A 107 2.18 -0.76 -13.53
C ILE A 107 1.77 -1.47 -14.80
N VAL A 108 1.64 -0.72 -15.88
CA VAL A 108 1.34 -1.25 -17.22
C VAL A 108 2.43 -0.81 -18.18
N ILE A 109 3.02 -1.76 -18.91
CA ILE A 109 4.06 -1.52 -19.93
C ILE A 109 3.66 -2.27 -21.18
N ARG A 110 3.37 -1.56 -22.25
CA ARG A 110 3.08 -2.15 -23.57
C ARG A 110 3.06 -1.11 -24.68
N ASP A 111 3.34 -1.58 -25.89
CA ASP A 111 3.12 -0.86 -27.14
C ASP A 111 3.64 0.60 -27.11
N GLY A 112 4.86 0.78 -26.58
CA GLY A 112 5.54 2.06 -26.56
C GLY A 112 5.09 3.05 -25.49
N ASN A 113 4.37 2.60 -24.44
CA ASN A 113 4.00 3.43 -23.29
C ASN A 113 4.24 2.68 -21.96
N ILE A 114 4.42 3.46 -20.90
CA ILE A 114 4.50 2.99 -19.52
C ILE A 114 3.47 3.78 -18.70
N ALA A 115 2.72 3.10 -17.84
CA ALA A 115 1.85 3.73 -16.86
C ALA A 115 2.20 3.24 -15.46
N ILE A 116 2.34 4.18 -14.52
CA ILE A 116 2.58 3.93 -13.10
C ILE A 116 1.59 4.82 -12.34
N ALA A 117 0.51 4.25 -11.84
CA ALA A 117 -0.46 5.01 -11.06
C ALA A 117 -1.01 4.18 -9.91
N GLY A 118 -1.52 4.85 -8.90
CA GLY A 118 -2.06 4.21 -7.71
C GLY A 118 -3.01 5.11 -6.95
N GLY A 119 -3.54 4.58 -5.84
CA GLY A 119 -4.41 5.33 -4.96
C GLY A 119 -3.69 6.48 -4.26
N ARG A 120 -4.44 7.53 -3.97
CA ARG A 120 -3.92 8.70 -3.27
C ARG A 120 -3.94 8.48 -1.76
N PRO A 121 -2.92 8.96 -1.01
CA PRO A 121 -1.84 9.86 -1.46
C PRO A 121 -0.53 9.15 -1.84
N ARG A 122 -0.36 7.83 -1.66
CA ARG A 122 0.95 7.15 -1.71
C ARG A 122 1.14 6.16 -2.83
N GLY A 123 0.06 5.58 -3.37
CA GLY A 123 0.14 4.46 -4.31
C GLY A 123 0.97 4.75 -5.55
N THR A 124 0.84 5.94 -6.16
CA THR A 124 1.65 6.34 -7.32
C THR A 124 3.14 6.42 -6.98
N LEU A 125 3.49 7.07 -5.86
CA LEU A 125 4.88 7.22 -5.41
C LEU A 125 5.52 5.84 -5.13
N TYR A 126 4.78 4.95 -4.46
CA TYR A 126 5.24 3.58 -4.22
C TYR A 126 5.35 2.76 -5.51
N GLY A 127 4.48 3.02 -6.48
CA GLY A 127 4.56 2.45 -7.83
C GLY A 127 5.85 2.84 -8.55
N VAL A 128 6.27 4.10 -8.45
CA VAL A 128 7.55 4.56 -9.01
C VAL A 128 8.73 3.83 -8.37
N TYR A 129 8.80 3.73 -7.06
CA TYR A 129 9.89 3.00 -6.41
C TYR A 129 9.87 1.51 -6.75
N THR A 130 8.69 0.92 -6.88
CA THR A 130 8.55 -0.47 -7.33
C THR A 130 9.07 -0.64 -8.76
N PHE A 131 8.75 0.30 -9.66
CA PHE A 131 9.28 0.28 -11.03
C PHE A 131 10.82 0.37 -11.05
N LEU A 132 11.39 1.31 -10.29
CA LEU A 132 12.83 1.52 -10.22
C LEU A 132 13.58 0.28 -9.69
N GLU A 133 13.03 -0.41 -8.70
CA GLU A 133 13.63 -1.62 -8.16
C GLU A 133 13.47 -2.84 -9.07
N ASP A 134 12.27 -3.07 -9.61
CA ASP A 134 11.96 -4.29 -10.35
C ASP A 134 12.49 -4.25 -11.81
N TYR A 135 12.43 -3.08 -12.45
CA TYR A 135 12.80 -2.97 -13.87
C TYR A 135 14.15 -2.30 -14.11
N LEU A 136 14.66 -1.48 -13.19
CA LEU A 136 16.00 -0.90 -13.26
C LEU A 136 17.01 -1.58 -12.33
N SER A 137 16.56 -2.51 -11.48
CA SER A 137 17.41 -3.21 -10.49
C SER A 137 18.07 -2.29 -9.47
N MET A 138 17.47 -1.15 -9.20
CA MET A 138 17.91 -0.22 -8.16
C MET A 138 17.71 -0.82 -6.77
N ARG A 139 18.46 -0.28 -5.78
CA ARG A 139 18.27 -0.61 -4.36
C ARG A 139 18.49 0.61 -3.49
N PHE A 140 17.52 0.90 -2.64
CA PHE A 140 17.56 1.96 -1.63
C PHE A 140 18.12 1.38 -0.33
N LEU A 141 19.45 1.39 -0.17
CA LEU A 141 20.13 0.70 0.93
C LEU A 141 20.11 1.52 2.23
N THR A 142 20.57 2.77 2.17
CA THR A 142 20.53 3.75 3.26
C THR A 142 20.15 5.11 2.71
N HIS A 143 19.95 6.10 3.58
CA HIS A 143 19.59 7.47 3.15
C HIS A 143 20.65 8.11 2.23
N ASP A 144 21.91 7.76 2.40
CA ASP A 144 23.08 8.27 1.67
C ASP A 144 23.71 7.25 0.70
N HIS A 145 23.15 6.04 0.61
CA HIS A 145 23.64 5.01 -0.30
C HIS A 145 22.52 4.35 -1.09
N ILE A 146 22.41 4.77 -2.36
CA ILE A 146 21.44 4.22 -3.33
C ILE A 146 22.23 3.55 -4.45
N HIS A 147 21.95 2.28 -4.68
CA HIS A 147 22.54 1.56 -5.80
C HIS A 147 21.72 1.82 -7.07
N VAL A 148 22.34 2.51 -8.04
CA VAL A 148 21.73 2.82 -9.35
C VAL A 148 22.57 2.18 -10.45
N PRO A 149 22.19 0.98 -10.94
CA PRO A 149 22.91 0.31 -12.01
C PRO A 149 22.68 1.02 -13.35
N ARG A 150 23.70 1.06 -14.21
CA ARG A 150 23.56 1.53 -15.58
C ARG A 150 22.81 0.49 -16.42
N ILE A 151 21.84 0.93 -17.21
CA ILE A 151 21.04 0.03 -18.06
C ILE A 151 21.74 -0.37 -19.38
N GLY A 152 22.89 0.21 -19.68
CA GLY A 152 23.67 -0.11 -20.89
C GLY A 152 22.97 0.37 -22.17
N THR A 153 23.26 -0.32 -23.28
CA THR A 153 22.70 -0.01 -24.61
C THR A 153 21.36 -0.69 -24.89
N SER A 154 20.93 -1.60 -24.05
CA SER A 154 19.64 -2.31 -24.19
C SER A 154 19.16 -2.79 -22.83
N ARG A 155 17.92 -2.43 -22.50
CA ARG A 155 17.18 -2.93 -21.34
C ARG A 155 15.72 -3.12 -21.76
N ILE A 156 15.42 -4.28 -22.28
CA ILE A 156 14.07 -4.60 -22.75
C ILE A 156 13.23 -5.10 -21.56
N VAL A 157 12.10 -4.45 -21.35
CA VAL A 157 11.06 -4.91 -20.42
C VAL A 157 9.90 -5.41 -21.28
N GLY A 158 9.50 -6.66 -21.09
CA GLY A 158 8.35 -7.25 -21.79
C GLY A 158 7.04 -6.55 -21.44
N PRO A 159 5.95 -6.90 -22.11
CA PRO A 159 4.66 -6.37 -21.74
C PRO A 159 4.34 -6.75 -20.27
N VAL A 160 3.90 -5.77 -19.49
CA VAL A 160 3.58 -5.89 -18.08
C VAL A 160 2.18 -5.35 -17.84
N ASP A 161 1.42 -6.04 -17.02
CA ASP A 161 0.19 -5.53 -16.41
C ASP A 161 0.14 -6.11 -14.99
N ARG A 162 0.55 -5.31 -14.01
CA ARG A 162 0.72 -5.74 -12.64
C ARG A 162 0.04 -4.78 -11.68
N SER A 163 -0.90 -5.31 -10.91
CA SER A 163 -1.47 -4.62 -9.75
C SER A 163 -0.85 -5.16 -8.46
N TYR A 164 -0.76 -4.29 -7.45
CA TYR A 164 -0.29 -4.65 -6.12
C TYR A 164 -1.10 -3.89 -5.08
N GLN A 165 -1.56 -4.61 -4.09
CA GLN A 165 -2.21 -4.10 -2.89
C GLN A 165 -1.36 -4.52 -1.68
N PRO A 166 -0.90 -3.57 -0.85
CA PRO A 166 -0.13 -3.92 0.34
C PRO A 166 -0.95 -4.80 1.30
N PRO A 167 -0.40 -5.94 1.74
CA PRO A 167 -1.12 -6.82 2.67
C PRO A 167 -1.16 -6.28 4.11
N LEU A 168 -0.38 -5.24 4.42
CA LEU A 168 -0.29 -4.61 5.73
C LEU A 168 -0.61 -3.12 5.61
N ASP A 169 -1.64 -2.66 6.31
CA ASP A 169 -2.04 -1.25 6.36
C ASP A 169 -1.03 -0.37 7.08
N TYR A 170 -0.22 -0.95 7.96
CA TYR A 170 0.75 -0.23 8.77
C TYR A 170 2.15 -0.85 8.62
N ARG A 171 3.09 -0.01 8.21
CA ARG A 171 4.49 -0.41 8.02
C ARG A 171 5.40 0.63 8.63
N ASP A 172 5.98 0.25 9.76
CA ASP A 172 6.94 1.07 10.51
C ASP A 172 8.17 0.26 10.88
N VAL A 173 9.31 0.88 10.83
CA VAL A 173 10.51 0.42 11.52
C VAL A 173 10.91 1.50 12.52
N THR A 174 11.08 1.10 13.77
CA THR A 174 11.36 2.03 14.88
C THR A 174 12.78 2.61 14.86
N TYR A 175 13.55 2.37 13.80
CA TYR A 175 14.88 2.98 13.64
C TYR A 175 14.79 4.48 13.40
N GLY A 176 15.57 5.24 14.17
CA GLY A 176 15.59 6.69 14.12
C GLY A 176 15.98 7.26 12.75
N GLU A 177 16.76 6.52 11.95
CA GLU A 177 17.19 6.93 10.62
C GLU A 177 16.04 7.31 9.71
N ASN A 178 14.98 6.50 9.61
CA ASN A 178 13.85 6.78 8.74
C ASN A 178 12.95 7.92 9.20
N ARG A 179 13.09 8.37 10.46
CA ARG A 179 12.43 9.57 10.98
C ARG A 179 13.27 10.82 10.73
N VAL A 180 14.58 10.70 10.76
CA VAL A 180 15.51 11.79 10.43
C VAL A 180 15.62 11.99 8.93
N HIS A 181 15.54 10.90 8.16
CA HIS A 181 15.60 10.88 6.70
C HIS A 181 14.33 10.22 6.13
N PRO A 182 13.17 10.89 6.20
CA PRO A 182 11.88 10.29 5.86
C PRO A 182 11.79 9.82 4.40
N GLN A 183 12.54 10.42 3.47
CA GLN A 183 12.64 9.97 2.08
C GLN A 183 13.09 8.52 1.99
N GLN A 184 14.05 8.10 2.84
CA GLN A 184 14.51 6.71 2.86
C GLN A 184 13.39 5.77 3.30
N GLY A 185 12.65 6.13 4.36
CA GLY A 185 11.51 5.33 4.81
C GLY A 185 10.42 5.18 3.74
N VAL A 186 10.10 6.27 3.05
CA VAL A 186 9.10 6.28 1.97
C VAL A 186 9.57 5.45 0.76
N ARG A 187 10.85 5.51 0.38
CA ARG A 187 11.46 4.66 -0.64
C ARG A 187 11.35 3.17 -0.30
N LEU A 188 11.36 2.83 0.99
CA LEU A 188 11.12 1.48 1.50
C LEU A 188 9.62 1.16 1.73
N ARG A 189 8.70 2.01 1.26
CA ARG A 189 7.23 1.92 1.38
C ARG A 189 6.75 1.91 2.84
N GLN A 190 7.48 2.55 3.75
CA GLN A 190 7.00 2.81 5.10
C GLN A 190 6.02 3.98 5.06
N ASN A 191 4.90 3.85 5.75
CA ASN A 191 3.82 4.83 5.70
C ASN A 191 3.61 5.60 7.01
N THR A 192 4.66 5.71 7.81
CA THR A 192 4.60 6.33 9.16
C THR A 192 5.71 7.35 9.39
N CYS A 193 6.59 7.57 8.40
CA CYS A 193 7.85 8.30 8.58
C CYS A 193 7.68 9.80 8.68
N THR A 194 6.64 10.38 8.07
CA THR A 194 6.52 11.84 7.91
C THR A 194 5.08 12.30 7.75
N GLU A 195 4.78 13.54 8.16
CA GLU A 195 3.53 14.25 7.86
C GLU A 195 3.61 15.01 6.52
N ASP A 196 4.76 15.06 5.87
CA ASP A 196 4.96 15.80 4.63
C ASP A 196 4.12 15.22 3.49
N SER A 197 3.18 15.99 2.98
CA SER A 197 2.31 15.60 1.87
C SER A 197 3.05 15.38 0.56
N THR A 198 4.23 15.97 0.38
CA THR A 198 5.12 15.72 -0.79
C THR A 198 5.59 14.27 -0.79
N LEU A 199 5.79 13.71 0.38
CA LEU A 199 6.16 12.29 0.57
C LEU A 199 4.93 11.38 0.79
N GLY A 200 3.72 11.90 0.59
CA GLY A 200 2.46 11.17 0.74
C GLY A 200 1.90 11.15 2.16
N GLY A 201 2.52 11.88 3.12
CA GLY A 201 2.08 11.92 4.50
C GLY A 201 2.20 10.57 5.21
N ARG A 202 1.50 10.40 6.33
CA ARG A 202 1.52 9.14 7.06
C ARG A 202 0.14 8.56 7.31
N THR A 203 0.11 7.27 7.59
CA THR A 203 -1.07 6.60 8.15
C THR A 203 -1.22 6.98 9.62
N SER A 204 -2.39 7.47 9.99
CA SER A 204 -2.67 7.95 11.34
C SER A 204 -3.00 6.77 12.26
N ILE A 205 -2.19 6.60 13.30
CA ILE A 205 -2.35 5.57 14.33
C ILE A 205 -2.15 6.21 15.72
N ILE A 206 -2.95 5.77 16.67
CA ILE A 206 -2.84 6.19 18.06
C ILE A 206 -2.20 5.06 18.87
N ASN A 207 -1.11 5.37 19.58
CA ASN A 207 -0.37 4.44 20.43
C ASN A 207 0.11 3.18 19.67
N ILE A 208 1.35 3.15 19.25
CA ILE A 208 1.89 2.03 18.43
C ILE A 208 2.22 0.80 19.26
N ASN A 209 2.59 1.01 20.55
CA ASN A 209 3.12 -0.03 21.42
C ASN A 209 2.25 -0.17 22.67
N HIS A 210 2.89 -0.09 23.84
CA HIS A 210 2.26 -0.13 25.13
C HIS A 210 1.36 1.09 25.34
N SER A 211 0.14 0.88 25.85
CA SER A 211 -0.82 1.97 25.98
C SER A 211 -1.51 2.06 27.35
N PHE A 212 -1.60 0.96 28.11
CA PHE A 212 -2.30 0.99 29.41
C PHE A 212 -1.78 2.06 30.37
N TYR A 213 -0.48 2.34 30.37
CA TYR A 213 0.09 3.36 31.25
C TYR A 213 -0.43 4.78 30.98
N ARG A 214 -0.95 5.03 29.77
CA ARG A 214 -1.59 6.29 29.37
C ARG A 214 -3.09 6.24 29.62
N GLN A 215 -3.70 5.08 29.36
CA GLN A 215 -5.15 4.89 29.41
C GLN A 215 -5.66 4.61 30.83
N VAL A 216 -4.79 4.05 31.70
CA VAL A 216 -5.10 3.70 33.08
C VAL A 216 -4.11 4.42 34.01
N PRO A 217 -4.47 5.56 34.60
CA PRO A 217 -3.60 6.31 35.50
C PRO A 217 -3.08 5.46 36.65
N GLY A 218 -1.76 5.54 36.90
CA GLY A 218 -1.10 4.79 37.99
C GLY A 218 -0.68 3.36 37.63
N SER A 219 -0.91 2.88 36.41
CA SER A 219 -0.49 1.53 35.96
C SER A 219 0.96 1.47 35.46
N TRP A 220 1.72 2.57 35.52
CA TRP A 220 3.14 2.55 35.16
C TRP A 220 3.94 1.53 35.99
N GLY A 221 4.66 0.64 35.34
CA GLY A 221 5.45 -0.40 35.97
C GLY A 221 4.67 -1.64 36.44
N SER A 222 3.35 -1.67 36.21
CA SER A 222 2.47 -2.81 36.49
C SER A 222 1.44 -2.98 35.36
N GLN A 223 0.69 -4.10 35.41
CA GLN A 223 -0.44 -4.29 34.51
C GLN A 223 -1.75 -3.97 35.25
N PRO A 224 -2.73 -3.32 34.62
CA PRO A 224 -4.03 -3.11 35.24
C PRO A 224 -4.79 -4.42 35.38
N CYS A 225 -5.79 -4.42 36.27
CA CYS A 225 -6.70 -5.56 36.43
C CYS A 225 -7.71 -5.58 35.26
N LEU A 226 -7.59 -6.55 34.37
CA LEU A 226 -8.40 -6.63 33.15
C LEU A 226 -9.81 -7.19 33.40
N SER A 227 -10.09 -7.72 34.59
CA SER A 227 -11.44 -8.12 35.05
C SER A 227 -12.18 -7.03 35.81
N ASP A 228 -11.53 -5.89 36.09
CA ASP A 228 -12.19 -4.74 36.76
C ASP A 228 -12.99 -3.90 35.76
N PRO A 229 -14.34 -3.81 35.91
CA PRO A 229 -15.17 -3.00 35.01
C PRO A 229 -14.82 -1.52 35.04
N LYS A 230 -14.23 -1.00 36.12
CA LYS A 230 -13.77 0.39 36.18
C LYS A 230 -12.57 0.63 35.27
N VAL A 231 -11.66 -0.35 35.20
CA VAL A 231 -10.51 -0.29 34.29
C VAL A 231 -11.00 -0.34 32.83
N LEU A 232 -11.99 -1.19 32.54
CA LEU A 232 -12.59 -1.24 31.19
C LEU A 232 -13.20 0.11 30.81
N ASP A 233 -13.99 0.73 31.68
CA ASP A 233 -14.57 2.05 31.41
C ASP A 233 -13.49 3.13 31.25
N MET A 234 -12.45 3.15 32.07
CA MET A 234 -11.32 4.09 31.93
C MET A 234 -10.67 3.97 30.53
N VAL A 235 -10.40 2.76 30.05
CA VAL A 235 -9.78 2.55 28.75
C VAL A 235 -10.72 2.98 27.63
N ILE A 236 -12.01 2.64 27.69
CA ILE A 236 -13.01 3.07 26.70
C ILE A 236 -13.06 4.60 26.64
N GLN A 237 -13.12 5.29 27.77
CA GLN A 237 -13.15 6.77 27.79
C GLN A 237 -11.84 7.36 27.25
N ALA A 238 -10.70 6.78 27.58
CA ALA A 238 -9.41 7.22 27.06
C ALA A 238 -9.35 7.07 25.54
N VAL A 239 -9.77 5.92 24.98
CA VAL A 239 -9.81 5.69 23.54
C VAL A 239 -10.78 6.66 22.85
N LYS A 240 -11.98 6.88 23.39
CA LYS A 240 -12.93 7.87 22.85
C LYS A 240 -12.35 9.29 22.84
N LYS A 241 -11.61 9.67 23.89
CA LYS A 241 -10.91 10.95 23.95
C LYS A 241 -9.81 11.05 22.91
N GLU A 242 -8.95 10.04 22.79
CA GLU A 242 -7.87 9.99 21.81
C GLU A 242 -8.41 10.10 20.37
N LEU A 243 -9.52 9.41 20.05
CA LEU A 243 -10.18 9.47 18.74
C LEU A 243 -10.82 10.85 18.47
N LYS A 244 -11.32 11.53 19.51
CA LYS A 244 -11.81 12.91 19.37
C LYS A 244 -10.69 13.90 19.05
N GLU A 245 -9.50 13.70 19.61
CA GLU A 245 -8.30 14.51 19.36
C GLU A 245 -7.66 14.19 18.00
N ARG A 246 -7.83 12.95 17.49
CA ARG A 246 -7.29 12.47 16.22
C ARG A 246 -8.38 11.71 15.42
N PRO A 247 -9.32 12.44 14.82
CA PRO A 247 -10.46 11.84 14.12
C PRO A 247 -10.09 11.10 12.82
N ASP A 248 -8.88 11.32 12.32
CA ASP A 248 -8.28 10.66 11.16
C ASP A 248 -7.62 9.31 11.48
N ALA A 249 -7.55 8.93 12.78
CA ALA A 249 -6.89 7.70 13.18
C ALA A 249 -7.66 6.47 12.70
N LYS A 250 -6.93 5.56 12.03
CA LYS A 250 -7.46 4.28 11.54
C LYS A 250 -7.30 3.14 12.54
N ASN A 251 -6.37 3.29 13.49
CA ASN A 251 -6.07 2.27 14.49
C ASN A 251 -5.76 2.93 15.84
N VAL A 252 -6.24 2.31 16.93
CA VAL A 252 -5.90 2.67 18.31
C VAL A 252 -5.39 1.44 19.04
N GLN A 253 -4.22 1.57 19.65
CA GLN A 253 -3.63 0.47 20.42
C GLN A 253 -4.21 0.42 21.83
N VAL A 254 -4.67 -0.75 22.25
CA VAL A 254 -5.07 -1.11 23.61
C VAL A 254 -4.23 -2.30 24.04
N ALA A 255 -3.10 -2.03 24.69
CA ALA A 255 -2.07 -3.01 24.89
C ALA A 255 -1.41 -2.91 26.25
N GLN A 256 -0.95 -4.05 26.73
CA GLN A 256 -0.19 -4.20 27.98
C GLN A 256 0.96 -3.20 28.09
N ASN A 257 1.33 -2.85 29.32
CA ASN A 257 2.53 -2.07 29.61
C ASN A 257 3.79 -2.90 29.34
N ASP A 258 4.92 -2.23 29.15
CA ASP A 258 6.20 -2.91 28.98
C ASP A 258 6.55 -3.72 30.24
N GLY A 259 7.16 -4.89 30.03
CA GLY A 259 7.56 -5.80 31.10
C GLY A 259 7.07 -7.23 30.88
N GLY A 260 7.81 -8.17 31.44
CA GLY A 260 7.56 -9.63 31.31
C GLY A 260 6.70 -10.25 32.42
N SER A 261 6.27 -9.46 33.41
CA SER A 261 5.56 -9.90 34.60
C SER A 261 4.65 -8.78 35.15
N ASN A 262 4.20 -8.91 36.37
CA ASN A 262 3.33 -7.94 37.06
C ASN A 262 1.91 -7.83 36.44
N TYR A 263 1.45 -8.90 35.79
CA TYR A 263 0.05 -9.05 35.40
C TYR A 263 -0.85 -9.29 36.64
N CYS A 264 -2.14 -9.00 36.47
CA CYS A 264 -3.09 -9.17 37.58
C CYS A 264 -3.30 -10.66 37.93
N THR A 265 -3.20 -10.98 39.22
CA THR A 265 -3.41 -12.33 39.76
C THR A 265 -4.64 -12.41 40.66
N CYS A 266 -5.64 -11.52 40.45
CA CYS A 266 -6.91 -11.66 41.14
C CYS A 266 -7.65 -12.92 40.67
N GLU A 267 -8.58 -13.41 41.49
CA GLU A 267 -9.30 -14.66 41.26
C GLU A 267 -9.94 -14.71 39.85
N GLN A 268 -10.55 -13.62 39.39
CA GLN A 268 -11.21 -13.55 38.07
C GLN A 268 -10.21 -13.59 36.92
N CYS A 269 -9.13 -12.82 36.97
CA CYS A 269 -8.10 -12.86 35.93
C CYS A 269 -7.43 -14.24 35.87
N THR A 270 -7.06 -14.81 37.06
CA THR A 270 -6.46 -16.14 37.14
C THR A 270 -7.37 -17.23 36.59
N ALA A 271 -8.65 -17.25 36.99
CA ALA A 271 -9.61 -18.22 36.47
C ALA A 271 -9.83 -18.10 34.93
N THR A 272 -9.76 -16.88 34.39
CA THR A 272 -9.83 -16.68 32.96
C THR A 272 -8.59 -17.20 32.25
N ASP A 273 -7.41 -16.85 32.73
CA ASP A 273 -6.13 -17.27 32.13
C ASP A 273 -5.91 -18.77 32.19
N GLU A 274 -6.35 -19.43 33.30
CA GLU A 274 -6.35 -20.89 33.42
C GLU A 274 -7.30 -21.57 32.43
N ARG A 275 -8.53 -21.05 32.29
CA ARG A 275 -9.51 -21.58 31.34
C ARG A 275 -9.02 -21.43 29.87
N GLU A 276 -8.40 -20.32 29.56
CA GLU A 276 -7.86 -20.02 28.23
C GLU A 276 -6.41 -20.54 28.07
N GLU A 277 -5.86 -21.22 29.07
CA GLU A 277 -4.47 -21.72 29.06
C GLU A 277 -3.40 -20.69 28.71
N SER A 278 -3.71 -19.40 28.88
CA SER A 278 -2.87 -18.28 28.47
C SER A 278 -3.26 -16.98 29.16
N HIS A 279 -2.28 -16.19 29.57
CA HIS A 279 -2.51 -14.79 30.00
C HIS A 279 -2.99 -13.87 28.87
N MET A 280 -2.88 -14.29 27.61
CA MET A 280 -3.53 -13.61 26.49
C MET A 280 -5.06 -13.70 26.57
N GLY A 281 -5.60 -14.69 27.32
CA GLY A 281 -7.04 -14.85 27.51
C GLY A 281 -7.71 -13.63 28.11
N SER A 282 -7.26 -13.17 29.28
CA SER A 282 -7.76 -11.94 29.92
C SER A 282 -7.57 -10.72 29.03
N LEU A 283 -6.43 -10.62 28.34
CA LEU A 283 -6.15 -9.48 27.47
C LEU A 283 -7.09 -9.44 26.27
N LEU A 284 -7.33 -10.55 25.57
CA LEU A 284 -8.23 -10.59 24.41
C LEU A 284 -9.68 -10.31 24.78
N ILE A 285 -10.18 -10.87 25.88
CA ILE A 285 -11.54 -10.58 26.37
C ILE A 285 -11.69 -9.08 26.63
N PHE A 286 -10.71 -8.47 27.27
CA PHE A 286 -10.71 -7.04 27.56
C PHE A 286 -10.67 -6.19 26.28
N VAL A 287 -9.76 -6.50 25.37
CA VAL A 287 -9.59 -5.76 24.09
C VAL A 287 -10.83 -5.89 23.24
N ASN A 288 -11.44 -7.08 23.15
CA ASN A 288 -12.70 -7.30 22.43
C ASN A 288 -13.83 -6.44 23.03
N ALA A 289 -13.94 -6.38 24.36
CA ALA A 289 -14.95 -5.54 25.03
C ALA A 289 -14.75 -4.05 24.73
N VAL A 290 -13.50 -3.58 24.63
CA VAL A 290 -13.22 -2.21 24.16
C VAL A 290 -13.64 -2.04 22.70
N ALA A 291 -13.28 -2.96 21.83
CA ALA A 291 -13.61 -2.92 20.39
C ALA A 291 -15.12 -2.89 20.18
N ASP A 292 -15.89 -3.75 20.87
CA ASP A 292 -17.36 -3.81 20.82
C ASP A 292 -18.03 -2.49 21.23
N GLU A 293 -17.38 -1.72 22.10
CA GLU A 293 -17.91 -0.41 22.49
C GLU A 293 -17.51 0.69 21.52
N ILE A 294 -16.29 0.65 20.99
CA ILE A 294 -15.78 1.68 20.08
C ILE A 294 -16.45 1.60 18.70
N VAL A 295 -16.70 0.39 18.19
CA VAL A 295 -17.34 0.20 16.87
C VAL A 295 -18.73 0.86 16.78
N LYS A 296 -19.44 1.03 17.90
CA LYS A 296 -20.76 1.71 17.94
C LYS A 296 -20.71 3.16 17.47
N THR A 297 -19.57 3.82 17.64
CA THR A 297 -19.39 5.25 17.31
C THR A 297 -18.32 5.49 16.28
N HIS A 298 -17.38 4.55 16.10
CA HIS A 298 -16.25 4.65 15.18
C HIS A 298 -16.09 3.32 14.41
N PRO A 299 -17.01 2.98 13.48
CA PRO A 299 -17.05 1.67 12.83
C PRO A 299 -15.85 1.36 11.94
N ASN A 300 -15.08 2.37 11.53
CA ASN A 300 -13.91 2.22 10.66
C ASN A 300 -12.58 2.22 11.43
N VAL A 301 -12.61 2.25 12.78
CA VAL A 301 -11.41 2.26 13.61
C VAL A 301 -11.12 0.84 14.08
N LYS A 302 -9.90 0.39 13.87
CA LYS A 302 -9.40 -0.90 14.37
C LYS A 302 -8.80 -0.74 15.77
N ILE A 303 -9.04 -1.70 16.65
CA ILE A 303 -8.39 -1.77 17.96
C ILE A 303 -7.27 -2.82 17.90
N GLY A 304 -6.01 -2.34 18.03
CA GLY A 304 -4.84 -3.20 18.04
C GLY A 304 -4.43 -3.62 19.47
N THR A 305 -3.72 -4.73 19.60
CA THR A 305 -3.09 -5.15 20.84
C THR A 305 -1.73 -5.81 20.58
N LEU A 306 -1.04 -6.24 21.64
CA LEU A 306 0.27 -6.90 21.55
C LEU A 306 0.20 -8.33 22.08
N ALA A 307 0.78 -9.27 21.33
CA ALA A 307 1.17 -10.59 21.84
C ALA A 307 2.64 -10.51 22.27
N TYR A 308 2.90 -10.16 23.53
CA TYR A 308 4.23 -9.79 24.01
C TYR A 308 4.52 -10.32 25.40
N ASN A 309 5.71 -10.87 25.59
CA ASN A 309 6.18 -11.42 26.87
C ASN A 309 5.18 -12.43 27.47
N TYR A 310 4.50 -12.09 28.57
CA TYR A 310 3.60 -13.00 29.28
C TYR A 310 2.33 -13.36 28.46
N SER A 311 1.96 -12.56 27.48
CA SER A 311 0.79 -12.78 26.62
C SER A 311 1.13 -13.34 25.23
N GLN A 312 2.35 -13.87 25.00
CA GLN A 312 2.77 -14.42 23.70
C GLN A 312 2.01 -15.70 23.32
N LYS A 313 1.66 -16.53 24.30
CA LYS A 313 0.96 -17.78 24.01
C LYS A 313 -0.49 -17.47 23.60
N PRO A 314 -0.93 -17.88 22.39
CA PRO A 314 -2.32 -17.67 21.99
C PRO A 314 -3.24 -18.56 22.83
N PRO A 315 -4.44 -18.09 23.21
CA PRO A 315 -5.46 -18.91 23.85
C PRO A 315 -6.09 -19.86 22.83
N PRO A 316 -6.39 -21.12 23.19
CA PRO A 316 -6.89 -22.12 22.24
C PRO A 316 -8.33 -21.88 21.77
N GLY A 317 -9.13 -21.12 22.50
CA GLY A 317 -10.56 -20.97 22.24
C GLY A 317 -11.04 -19.56 21.93
N LEU A 318 -10.20 -18.54 22.13
CA LEU A 318 -10.57 -17.15 21.88
C LEU A 318 -10.12 -16.70 20.49
N THR A 319 -11.04 -16.07 19.80
CA THR A 319 -10.74 -15.29 18.59
C THR A 319 -10.80 -13.80 18.95
N LEU A 320 -9.94 -13.00 18.38
CA LEU A 320 -10.18 -11.55 18.32
C LEU A 320 -11.53 -11.33 17.64
N ALA A 321 -12.32 -10.39 18.11
CA ALA A 321 -13.43 -9.86 17.33
C ALA A 321 -12.82 -9.06 16.15
N VAL A 322 -12.40 -9.79 15.13
CA VAL A 322 -11.82 -9.22 13.92
C VAL A 322 -12.89 -9.30 12.85
N ASP A 323 -13.27 -8.18 12.32
CA ASP A 323 -13.72 -8.16 10.94
C ASP A 323 -12.59 -8.69 10.06
N ASP A 324 -12.93 -9.46 9.00
CA ASP A 324 -12.04 -10.25 8.13
C ASP A 324 -10.92 -9.46 7.40
N ALA A 325 -10.27 -8.52 8.05
CA ALA A 325 -9.31 -7.60 7.46
C ALA A 325 -7.94 -7.59 8.17
N TRP A 326 -7.36 -8.79 8.40
CA TRP A 326 -5.94 -8.96 8.72
C TRP A 326 -5.22 -9.72 7.62
#